data_44f6961fbf7175e8632be02f6cc8d355
#
_entry.id   44f6961fbf7175e8632be02f6cc8d355
#
_cell.length_a   1.000
_cell.length_b   1.000
_cell.length_c   1.000
_cell.angle_alpha   90.00
_cell.angle_beta   90.00
_cell.angle_gamma   90.00
#
_symmetry.space_group_name_H-M   'P 1'
#
loop_
_entity.id
_entity.type
_entity.pdbx_description
1 polymer ?
#
loop_
_entity_poly.entity_id
_entity_poly.type
_entity_poly.pdbx_seq_one_letter_code
_entity_poly.pdbx_strand_id
1 'polypeptide(L)'
;MTSSEFSNRSPEQYRPIKTFSVDALSVRVYHQELEMAKDAAYTIQEYLQNLITKQGKANIILATGNSQIMFLRALISLGGIDWFKVTLFHLDEYLGISADHPASFRYYLQEKVEKFITPYQFHYIQGDTNEPLEECDRYTQLLSAQPIDLVFLGIGENGHLAFNDPLVANFNDPRTVKLVKLDVTSRQQQVNQGHFSHLDAVPQYAFTVTIPAICSAKRIFCLAPEKRKAEVVKDILYSPISALYPASVLRQKSQATLFLDTNSASLISK
;
A
#
# COMPACT_ATOMS: atom_id res chain seq x y z
N MET A 1 18.99 -2.39 -13.62
CA MET A 1 18.02 -2.53 -14.73
C MET A 1 17.93 -1.19 -15.43
N THR A 2 18.17 -1.18 -16.72
CA THR A 2 18.31 0.05 -17.53
C THR A 2 16.93 0.56 -17.96
N SER A 3 16.83 1.84 -18.26
CA SER A 3 15.62 2.54 -18.74
C SER A 3 14.94 1.94 -19.98
N SER A 4 15.56 0.97 -20.64
CA SER A 4 15.04 0.29 -21.84
C SER A 4 13.95 -0.77 -21.55
N GLU A 5 13.80 -1.26 -20.32
CA GLU A 5 12.80 -2.28 -19.97
C GLU A 5 11.36 -1.74 -19.83
N PHE A 6 11.22 -0.41 -19.80
CA PHE A 6 9.93 0.29 -19.74
C PHE A 6 9.47 0.88 -21.07
N SER A 7 10.03 0.39 -22.21
CA SER A 7 9.68 0.89 -23.54
C SER A 7 8.21 0.66 -23.89
N ASN A 8 7.62 1.62 -24.61
CA ASN A 8 6.24 1.77 -25.07
C ASN A 8 5.64 0.52 -25.75
N ARG A 9 5.23 -0.45 -24.95
CA ARG A 9 4.37 -1.54 -25.41
C ARG A 9 2.92 -1.20 -25.01
N SER A 10 1.97 -1.51 -25.88
CA SER A 10 0.55 -1.19 -25.67
C SER A 10 -0.01 -1.87 -24.40
N PRO A 11 -1.02 -1.27 -23.72
CA PRO A 11 -1.69 -1.85 -22.54
C PRO A 11 -2.18 -3.29 -22.74
N GLU A 12 -2.45 -3.68 -23.99
CA GLU A 12 -2.93 -5.03 -24.35
C GLU A 12 -1.97 -6.17 -24.03
N GLN A 13 -0.68 -5.87 -23.79
CA GLN A 13 0.35 -6.89 -23.54
C GLN A 13 0.43 -7.35 -22.08
N TYR A 14 -0.18 -6.63 -21.13
CA TYR A 14 -0.08 -6.93 -19.70
C TYR A 14 -1.42 -7.32 -19.10
N ARG A 15 -2.19 -8.18 -19.83
CA ARG A 15 -3.48 -8.67 -19.36
C ARG A 15 -3.31 -9.74 -18.29
N PRO A 16 -4.20 -9.75 -17.27
CA PRO A 16 -4.20 -10.84 -16.31
C PRO A 16 -4.50 -12.18 -17.01
N ILE A 17 -3.81 -13.22 -16.60
CA ILE A 17 -4.08 -14.59 -17.07
C ILE A 17 -5.36 -15.16 -16.45
N LYS A 18 -5.78 -14.59 -15.31
CA LYS A 18 -7.04 -14.95 -14.64
C LYS A 18 -7.59 -13.72 -13.92
N THR A 19 -8.88 -13.51 -14.08
CA THR A 19 -9.65 -12.51 -13.31
C THR A 19 -10.87 -13.21 -12.73
N PHE A 20 -11.11 -13.01 -11.43
CA PHE A 20 -12.26 -13.56 -10.70
C PHE A 20 -12.58 -12.67 -9.51
N SER A 21 -13.70 -12.95 -8.84
CA SER A 21 -14.06 -12.26 -7.61
C SER A 21 -14.21 -13.25 -6.47
N VAL A 22 -13.84 -12.80 -5.26
CA VAL A 22 -14.15 -13.49 -4.01
C VAL A 22 -14.96 -12.52 -3.16
N ASP A 23 -16.22 -12.85 -2.91
CA ASP A 23 -17.23 -11.92 -2.42
C ASP A 23 -17.27 -10.64 -3.29
N ALA A 24 -17.01 -9.46 -2.72
CA ALA A 24 -16.98 -8.20 -3.47
C ALA A 24 -15.59 -7.83 -4.03
N LEU A 25 -14.52 -8.54 -3.62
CA LEU A 25 -13.14 -8.26 -4.02
C LEU A 25 -12.87 -8.77 -5.44
N SER A 26 -12.41 -7.89 -6.33
CA SER A 26 -11.86 -8.29 -7.63
C SER A 26 -10.41 -8.78 -7.47
N VAL A 27 -10.08 -9.91 -8.08
CA VAL A 27 -8.73 -10.49 -8.07
C VAL A 27 -8.21 -10.66 -9.49
N ARG A 28 -7.00 -10.17 -9.74
CA ARG A 28 -6.30 -10.29 -11.02
C ARG A 28 -4.97 -11.02 -10.82
N VAL A 29 -4.73 -12.07 -11.62
CA VAL A 29 -3.49 -12.87 -11.55
C VAL A 29 -2.70 -12.71 -12.84
N TYR A 30 -1.39 -12.56 -12.72
CA TYR A 30 -0.44 -12.37 -13.83
C TYR A 30 0.65 -13.44 -13.80
N HIS A 31 1.31 -13.68 -14.94
CA HIS A 31 2.43 -14.62 -14.98
C HIS A 31 3.59 -14.18 -14.09
N GLN A 32 3.89 -12.88 -14.09
CA GLN A 32 5.05 -12.30 -13.40
C GLN A 32 4.70 -10.97 -12.73
N GLU A 33 5.45 -10.63 -11.68
CA GLU A 33 5.34 -9.36 -10.97
C GLU A 33 5.46 -8.15 -11.91
N LEU A 34 6.34 -8.20 -12.90
CA LEU A 34 6.50 -7.10 -13.87
C LEU A 34 5.22 -6.83 -14.66
N GLU A 35 4.52 -7.87 -15.12
CA GLU A 35 3.25 -7.72 -15.84
C GLU A 35 2.16 -7.15 -14.93
N MET A 36 2.07 -7.68 -13.70
CA MET A 36 1.18 -7.20 -12.66
C MET A 36 1.41 -5.71 -12.37
N ALA A 37 2.67 -5.31 -12.16
CA ALA A 37 3.05 -3.94 -11.85
C ALA A 37 2.70 -2.97 -13.00
N LYS A 38 2.91 -3.39 -14.26
CA LYS A 38 2.60 -2.58 -15.43
C LYS A 38 1.09 -2.42 -15.64
N ASP A 39 0.32 -3.50 -15.56
CA ASP A 39 -1.16 -3.41 -15.69
C ASP A 39 -1.76 -2.56 -14.56
N ALA A 40 -1.30 -2.74 -13.31
CA ALA A 40 -1.71 -1.88 -12.21
C ALA A 40 -1.38 -0.41 -12.49
N ALA A 41 -0.18 -0.11 -13.00
CA ALA A 41 0.24 1.24 -13.32
C ALA A 41 -0.61 1.88 -14.43
N TYR A 42 -0.91 1.16 -15.51
CA TYR A 42 -1.81 1.64 -16.56
C TYR A 42 -3.23 1.88 -16.05
N THR A 43 -3.79 0.93 -15.30
CA THR A 43 -5.14 1.06 -14.72
C THR A 43 -5.24 2.29 -13.82
N ILE A 44 -4.20 2.55 -13.02
CA ILE A 44 -4.15 3.69 -12.10
C ILE A 44 -3.92 5.00 -12.84
N GLN A 45 -3.03 5.02 -13.83
CA GLN A 45 -2.80 6.19 -14.68
C GLN A 45 -4.12 6.66 -15.33
N GLU A 46 -4.84 5.75 -15.97
CA GLU A 46 -6.13 6.05 -16.61
C GLU A 46 -7.16 6.56 -15.58
N TYR A 47 -7.25 5.89 -14.43
CA TYR A 47 -8.14 6.32 -13.35
C TYR A 47 -7.82 7.73 -12.86
N LEU A 48 -6.53 8.05 -12.60
CA LEU A 48 -6.10 9.36 -12.12
C LEU A 48 -6.28 10.46 -13.16
N GLN A 49 -5.97 10.21 -14.43
CA GLN A 49 -6.21 11.17 -15.51
C GLN A 49 -7.69 11.53 -15.62
N ASN A 50 -8.57 10.52 -15.61
CA ASN A 50 -10.00 10.73 -15.63
C ASN A 50 -10.51 11.48 -14.39
N LEU A 51 -9.99 11.13 -13.22
CA LEU A 51 -10.36 11.77 -11.96
C LEU A 51 -9.95 13.23 -11.93
N ILE A 52 -8.68 13.53 -12.26
CA ILE A 52 -8.14 14.90 -12.31
C ILE A 52 -8.88 15.74 -13.35
N THR A 53 -9.23 15.16 -14.48
CA THR A 53 -10.02 15.86 -15.51
C THR A 53 -11.42 16.23 -14.98
N LYS A 54 -12.05 15.34 -14.21
CA LYS A 54 -13.42 15.54 -13.71
C LYS A 54 -13.51 16.46 -12.50
N GLN A 55 -12.60 16.34 -11.53
CA GLN A 55 -12.69 17.05 -10.24
C GLN A 55 -11.52 18.02 -9.96
N GLY A 56 -10.55 18.11 -10.87
CA GLY A 56 -9.43 19.06 -10.79
C GLY A 56 -8.29 18.65 -9.87
N LYS A 57 -8.43 17.61 -9.05
CA LYS A 57 -7.44 17.15 -8.06
C LYS A 57 -7.63 15.68 -7.71
N ALA A 58 -6.62 15.10 -7.03
CA ALA A 58 -6.70 13.75 -6.47
C ALA A 58 -5.97 13.66 -5.12
N ASN A 59 -6.50 12.87 -4.18
CA ASN A 59 -5.89 12.57 -2.89
C ASN A 59 -5.55 11.08 -2.83
N ILE A 60 -4.28 10.76 -2.65
CA ILE A 60 -3.77 9.38 -2.74
C ILE A 60 -3.00 9.03 -1.48
N ILE A 61 -3.26 7.84 -0.92
CA ILE A 61 -2.43 7.26 0.13
C ILE A 61 -1.52 6.21 -0.50
N LEU A 62 -0.21 6.37 -0.31
CA LEU A 62 0.81 5.44 -0.79
C LEU A 62 1.16 4.41 0.27
N ALA A 63 1.41 3.17 -0.17
CA ALA A 63 2.09 2.15 0.61
C ALA A 63 3.60 2.17 0.34
N THR A 64 4.35 1.66 1.28
CA THR A 64 5.78 1.39 1.16
C THR A 64 6.06 -0.11 1.04
N GLY A 65 7.32 -0.49 0.96
CA GLY A 65 7.79 -1.87 0.92
C GLY A 65 8.07 -2.40 -0.48
N ASN A 66 8.66 -3.60 -0.52
CA ASN A 66 9.20 -4.19 -1.74
C ASN A 66 8.14 -4.43 -2.83
N SER A 67 6.93 -4.82 -2.45
CA SER A 67 5.81 -5.05 -3.39
C SER A 67 5.40 -3.79 -4.18
N GLN A 68 5.77 -2.60 -3.71
CA GLN A 68 5.43 -1.33 -4.34
C GLN A 68 6.49 -0.82 -5.31
N ILE A 69 7.75 -1.28 -5.19
CA ILE A 69 8.89 -0.69 -5.92
C ILE A 69 8.70 -0.78 -7.44
N MET A 70 8.38 -1.96 -7.95
CA MET A 70 8.24 -2.18 -9.39
C MET A 70 7.03 -1.42 -9.93
N PHE A 71 5.93 -1.44 -9.21
CA PHE A 71 4.71 -0.74 -9.54
C PHE A 71 4.88 0.78 -9.56
N LEU A 72 5.46 1.39 -8.50
CA LEU A 72 5.69 2.83 -8.43
C LEU A 72 6.62 3.31 -9.55
N ARG A 73 7.69 2.55 -9.85
CA ARG A 73 8.57 2.83 -10.99
C ARG A 73 7.80 2.81 -12.31
N ALA A 74 6.95 1.80 -12.53
CA ALA A 74 6.14 1.70 -13.73
C ALA A 74 5.19 2.90 -13.84
N LEU A 75 4.46 3.23 -12.77
CA LEU A 75 3.51 4.35 -12.75
C LEU A 75 4.18 5.70 -13.06
N ILE A 76 5.31 5.97 -12.43
CA ILE A 76 6.08 7.21 -12.65
C ILE A 76 6.62 7.27 -14.09
N SER A 77 7.15 6.14 -14.59
CA SER A 77 7.74 6.06 -15.94
C SER A 77 6.71 6.21 -17.06
N LEU A 78 5.46 5.87 -16.84
CA LEU A 78 4.37 6.08 -17.81
C LEU A 78 4.12 7.56 -18.09
N GLY A 79 4.40 8.44 -17.12
CA GLY A 79 4.10 9.87 -17.26
C GLY A 79 2.60 10.17 -17.37
N GLY A 80 2.25 11.34 -17.90
CA GLY A 80 0.86 11.73 -18.24
C GLY A 80 -0.07 12.01 -17.06
N ILE A 81 0.38 11.84 -15.80
CA ILE A 81 -0.36 12.28 -14.60
C ILE A 81 0.09 13.69 -14.25
N ASP A 82 -0.84 14.61 -14.10
CA ASP A 82 -0.59 15.96 -13.60
C ASP A 82 -0.40 15.93 -12.08
N TRP A 83 0.82 15.63 -11.64
CA TRP A 83 1.16 15.49 -10.22
C TRP A 83 0.98 16.80 -9.44
N PHE A 84 1.00 17.99 -10.09
CA PHE A 84 0.69 19.26 -9.44
C PHE A 84 -0.77 19.36 -8.94
N LYS A 85 -1.62 18.42 -9.32
CA LYS A 85 -3.01 18.29 -8.86
C LYS A 85 -3.21 17.15 -7.87
N VAL A 86 -2.12 16.50 -7.45
CA VAL A 86 -2.17 15.33 -6.57
C VAL A 86 -1.61 15.67 -5.20
N THR A 87 -2.42 15.40 -4.15
CA THR A 87 -1.97 15.41 -2.77
C THR A 87 -1.65 13.98 -2.35
N LEU A 88 -0.45 13.78 -1.83
CA LEU A 88 0.04 12.48 -1.40
C LEU A 88 0.08 12.37 0.12
N PHE A 89 -0.25 11.18 0.59
CA PHE A 89 -0.18 10.71 1.97
C PHE A 89 0.52 9.36 1.99
N HIS A 90 0.84 8.85 3.17
CA HIS A 90 1.27 7.45 3.32
C HIS A 90 0.58 6.77 4.52
N LEU A 91 0.65 5.44 4.56
CA LEU A 91 -0.15 4.63 5.47
C LEU A 91 0.37 4.61 6.90
N ASP A 92 1.68 4.69 7.09
CA ASP A 92 2.33 4.34 8.35
C ASP A 92 3.76 4.87 8.45
N GLU A 93 4.28 4.95 9.67
CA GLU A 93 5.69 5.27 9.95
C GLU A 93 6.07 4.78 11.35
N TYR A 94 7.32 4.42 11.54
CA TYR A 94 7.84 4.08 12.86
C TYR A 94 7.90 5.28 13.78
N LEU A 95 7.55 5.09 15.06
CA LEU A 95 7.79 6.10 16.10
C LEU A 95 9.27 6.09 16.51
N GLY A 96 9.86 7.27 16.61
CA GLY A 96 11.26 7.47 17.00
C GLY A 96 12.26 7.33 15.86
N ILE A 97 11.79 7.17 14.60
CA ILE A 97 12.68 7.06 13.45
C ILE A 97 12.91 8.42 12.77
N SER A 98 14.18 8.76 12.53
CA SER A 98 14.52 9.96 11.75
C SER A 98 14.09 9.84 10.30
N ALA A 99 13.75 10.97 9.66
CA ALA A 99 13.40 11.02 8.24
C ALA A 99 14.55 10.56 7.32
N ASP A 100 15.81 10.71 7.78
CA ASP A 100 17.00 10.32 7.01
C ASP A 100 17.39 8.84 7.23
N HIS A 101 16.73 8.13 8.14
CA HIS A 101 17.04 6.73 8.40
C HIS A 101 16.61 5.86 7.21
N PRO A 102 17.48 4.95 6.70
CA PRO A 102 17.16 4.14 5.51
C PRO A 102 15.91 3.27 5.62
N ALA A 103 15.49 2.92 6.84
CA ALA A 103 14.26 2.16 7.11
C ALA A 103 13.02 3.06 7.36
N SER A 104 13.16 4.39 7.37
CA SER A 104 12.00 5.30 7.44
C SER A 104 11.17 5.20 6.17
N PHE A 105 9.85 5.19 6.32
CA PHE A 105 8.96 5.22 5.16
C PHE A 105 8.94 6.58 4.49
N ARG A 106 9.21 7.67 5.24
CA ARG A 106 9.47 9.00 4.64
C ARG A 106 10.67 8.93 3.71
N TYR A 107 11.80 8.38 4.19
CA TYR A 107 13.00 8.20 3.36
C TYR A 107 12.70 7.38 2.10
N TYR A 108 12.01 6.25 2.28
CA TYR A 108 11.60 5.41 1.14
C TYR A 108 10.81 6.21 0.09
N LEU A 109 9.81 6.98 0.51
CA LEU A 109 8.95 7.72 -0.41
C LEU A 109 9.68 8.90 -1.06
N GLN A 110 10.56 9.58 -0.34
CA GLN A 110 11.43 10.61 -0.91
C GLN A 110 12.33 10.02 -2.01
N GLU A 111 12.98 8.88 -1.74
CA GLU A 111 13.91 8.25 -2.67
C GLU A 111 13.23 7.57 -3.88
N LYS A 112 12.04 7.02 -3.70
CA LYS A 112 11.37 6.22 -4.73
C LYS A 112 10.27 6.95 -5.48
N VAL A 113 9.76 8.04 -4.93
CA VAL A 113 8.62 8.78 -5.49
C VAL A 113 8.94 10.26 -5.65
N GLU A 114 9.17 11.00 -4.56
CA GLU A 114 9.25 12.46 -4.58
C GLU A 114 10.40 13.01 -5.45
N LYS A 115 11.51 12.29 -5.55
CA LYS A 115 12.62 12.65 -6.45
C LYS A 115 12.25 12.64 -7.95
N PHE A 116 11.16 11.99 -8.32
CA PHE A 116 10.78 11.78 -9.73
C PHE A 116 9.50 12.48 -10.13
N ILE A 117 8.73 13.00 -9.18
CA ILE A 117 7.48 13.72 -9.41
C ILE A 117 7.42 14.96 -8.53
N THR A 118 6.57 15.92 -8.93
CA THR A 118 6.30 17.12 -8.12
C THR A 118 4.82 17.15 -7.78
N PRO A 119 4.41 16.57 -6.62
CA PRO A 119 3.01 16.61 -6.19
C PRO A 119 2.61 18.01 -5.75
N TYR A 120 1.29 18.30 -5.77
CA TYR A 120 0.77 19.53 -5.18
C TYR A 120 1.19 19.67 -3.71
N GLN A 121 1.07 18.56 -2.97
CA GLN A 121 1.51 18.48 -1.58
C GLN A 121 1.81 17.01 -1.21
N PHE A 122 2.81 16.80 -0.34
CA PHE A 122 3.08 15.50 0.26
C PHE A 122 3.03 15.63 1.77
N HIS A 123 2.05 15.00 2.39
CA HIS A 123 1.88 14.98 3.84
C HIS A 123 2.56 13.73 4.43
N TYR A 124 3.60 13.96 5.18
CA TYR A 124 4.33 12.91 5.90
C TYR A 124 3.87 12.80 7.35
N ILE A 125 3.86 11.56 7.89
CA ILE A 125 3.79 11.28 9.32
C ILE A 125 5.14 11.61 9.93
N GLN A 126 5.15 12.42 11.00
CA GLN A 126 6.37 12.84 11.69
C GLN A 126 6.82 11.76 12.69
N GLY A 127 7.56 10.74 12.19
CA GLY A 127 8.00 9.60 13.00
C GLY A 127 8.89 9.95 14.18
N ASP A 128 9.65 11.03 14.08
CA ASP A 128 10.57 11.56 15.08
C ASP A 128 9.96 12.59 16.04
N THR A 129 8.64 12.73 16.06
CA THR A 129 7.95 13.63 16.98
C THR A 129 8.11 13.22 18.44
N ASN A 130 8.15 14.20 19.35
CA ASN A 130 8.07 13.99 20.79
C ASN A 130 6.62 13.90 21.31
N GLU A 131 5.63 14.27 20.47
CA GLU A 131 4.20 14.33 20.81
C GLU A 131 3.39 13.38 19.91
N PRO A 132 3.50 12.06 20.10
CA PRO A 132 2.93 11.09 19.15
C PRO A 132 1.41 11.12 19.07
N LEU A 133 0.71 11.49 20.14
CA LEU A 133 -0.75 11.59 20.09
C LEU A 133 -1.21 12.83 19.31
N GLU A 134 -0.52 13.95 19.45
CA GLU A 134 -0.77 15.14 18.66
C GLU A 134 -0.49 14.91 17.17
N GLU A 135 0.51 14.09 16.86
CA GLU A 135 0.78 13.69 15.49
C GLU A 135 -0.34 12.82 14.90
N CYS A 136 -0.89 11.88 15.68
CA CYS A 136 -2.08 11.12 15.27
C CYS A 136 -3.24 12.07 14.95
N ASP A 137 -3.48 13.08 15.78
CA ASP A 137 -4.57 14.06 15.60
C ASP A 137 -4.30 14.95 14.38
N ARG A 138 -3.07 15.48 14.23
CA ARG A 138 -2.66 16.29 13.08
C ARG A 138 -2.87 15.52 11.77
N TYR A 139 -2.37 14.29 11.69
CA TYR A 139 -2.46 13.50 10.46
C TYR A 139 -3.90 13.05 10.18
N THR A 140 -4.70 12.80 11.24
CA THR A 140 -6.13 12.54 11.13
C THR A 140 -6.86 13.74 10.51
N GLN A 141 -6.56 14.97 10.96
CA GLN A 141 -7.16 16.19 10.41
C GLN A 141 -6.84 16.34 8.92
N LEU A 142 -5.59 16.10 8.52
CA LEU A 142 -5.16 16.17 7.13
C LEU A 142 -5.89 15.14 6.25
N LEU A 143 -5.97 13.88 6.69
CA LEU A 143 -6.68 12.82 5.97
C LEU A 143 -8.19 13.06 5.89
N SER A 144 -8.78 13.67 6.92
CA SER A 144 -10.23 13.93 7.01
C SER A 144 -10.65 15.19 6.27
N ALA A 145 -9.73 16.08 5.92
CA ALA A 145 -10.02 17.34 5.25
C ALA A 145 -10.67 17.14 3.87
N GLN A 146 -10.41 16.03 3.23
CA GLN A 146 -10.95 15.69 1.91
C GLN A 146 -11.06 14.17 1.74
N PRO A 147 -12.03 13.68 0.93
CA PRO A 147 -12.12 12.26 0.62
C PRO A 147 -10.83 11.73 -0.03
N ILE A 148 -10.41 10.56 0.38
CA ILE A 148 -9.32 9.83 -0.27
C ILE A 148 -9.86 9.16 -1.53
N ASP A 149 -9.26 9.49 -2.66
CA ASP A 149 -9.66 8.97 -3.96
C ASP A 149 -9.07 7.58 -4.22
N LEU A 150 -7.83 7.35 -3.74
CA LEU A 150 -7.10 6.13 -4.06
C LEU A 150 -6.16 5.75 -2.91
N VAL A 151 -6.13 4.47 -2.58
CA VAL A 151 -5.15 3.87 -1.66
C VAL A 151 -4.38 2.76 -2.36
N PHE A 152 -3.05 2.79 -2.27
CA PHE A 152 -2.20 1.67 -2.60
C PHE A 152 -1.92 0.84 -1.34
N LEU A 153 -1.97 -0.48 -1.46
CA LEU A 153 -1.74 -1.39 -0.36
C LEU A 153 -0.74 -2.48 -0.73
N GLY A 154 0.05 -2.91 0.25
CA GLY A 154 0.64 -4.22 0.30
C GLY A 154 -0.06 -5.08 1.34
N ILE A 155 0.24 -6.38 1.39
CA ILE A 155 -0.22 -7.31 2.41
C ILE A 155 1.00 -7.86 3.14
N GLY A 156 1.01 -7.79 4.47
CA GLY A 156 2.03 -8.41 5.30
C GLY A 156 1.96 -9.94 5.28
N GLU A 157 2.99 -10.62 5.76
CA GLU A 157 3.04 -12.09 5.80
C GLU A 157 2.03 -12.71 6.76
N ASN A 158 1.56 -11.95 7.77
CA ASN A 158 0.48 -12.32 8.67
C ASN A 158 -0.89 -11.73 8.26
N GLY A 159 -1.00 -11.13 7.08
CA GLY A 159 -2.23 -10.56 6.55
C GLY A 159 -2.50 -9.11 6.95
N HIS A 160 -1.55 -8.42 7.59
CA HIS A 160 -1.73 -7.03 7.98
C HIS A 160 -1.86 -6.07 6.77
N LEU A 161 -2.56 -4.98 7.00
CA LEU A 161 -2.60 -3.79 6.14
C LEU A 161 -2.00 -2.62 6.92
N ALA A 162 -0.98 -1.96 6.37
CA ALA A 162 -0.16 -1.00 7.11
C ALA A 162 0.37 -1.65 8.41
N PHE A 163 0.39 -0.99 9.56
CA PHE A 163 0.70 -1.63 10.84
C PHE A 163 -0.54 -2.13 11.61
N ASN A 164 -1.63 -2.48 10.90
CA ASN A 164 -2.75 -3.15 11.52
C ASN A 164 -2.51 -4.66 11.56
N ASP A 165 -1.61 -5.12 12.43
CA ASP A 165 -1.35 -6.54 12.70
C ASP A 165 -2.56 -7.22 13.35
N PRO A 166 -2.71 -8.55 13.31
CA PRO A 166 -3.85 -9.28 13.86
C PRO A 166 -4.22 -8.91 15.30
N LEU A 167 -3.25 -8.63 16.16
CA LEU A 167 -3.48 -8.28 17.57
C LEU A 167 -4.04 -6.86 17.78
N VAL A 168 -3.88 -5.97 16.82
CA VAL A 168 -4.29 -4.55 16.92
C VAL A 168 -5.28 -4.12 15.84
N ALA A 169 -5.54 -5.00 14.85
CA ALA A 169 -6.50 -4.77 13.80
C ALA A 169 -7.93 -4.68 14.38
N ASN A 170 -8.65 -3.63 13.98
CA ASN A 170 -10.04 -3.42 14.35
C ASN A 170 -10.81 -2.91 13.12
N PHE A 171 -11.81 -3.69 12.68
CA PHE A 171 -12.64 -3.30 11.51
C PHE A 171 -13.63 -2.18 11.83
N ASN A 172 -13.82 -1.87 13.09
CA ASN A 172 -14.69 -0.80 13.59
C ASN A 172 -13.89 0.23 14.43
N ASP A 173 -12.61 0.44 14.12
CA ASP A 173 -11.77 1.40 14.82
C ASP A 173 -12.35 2.81 14.67
N PRO A 174 -12.65 3.52 15.77
CA PRO A 174 -13.21 4.88 15.68
C PRO A 174 -12.19 5.93 15.28
N ARG A 175 -10.90 5.61 15.27
CA ARG A 175 -9.82 6.52 14.91
C ARG A 175 -9.49 6.42 13.42
N THR A 176 -9.00 7.49 12.85
CA THR A 176 -8.44 7.50 11.48
C THR A 176 -6.96 7.10 11.49
N VAL A 177 -6.21 7.63 12.46
CA VAL A 177 -4.80 7.33 12.70
C VAL A 177 -4.62 6.94 14.14
N LYS A 178 -3.77 5.95 14.40
CA LYS A 178 -3.45 5.50 15.78
C LYS A 178 -2.00 5.13 15.93
N LEU A 179 -1.54 5.16 17.18
CA LEU A 179 -0.27 4.57 17.60
C LEU A 179 -0.51 3.10 17.97
N VAL A 180 0.34 2.22 17.46
CA VAL A 180 0.29 0.77 17.72
C VAL A 180 1.62 0.27 18.26
N LYS A 181 1.56 -0.76 19.11
CA LYS A 181 2.73 -1.53 19.49
C LYS A 181 2.91 -2.64 18.45
N LEU A 182 4.10 -2.72 17.87
CA LEU A 182 4.45 -3.76 16.90
C LEU A 182 4.68 -5.09 17.61
N ASP A 183 4.17 -6.17 17.05
CA ASP A 183 4.46 -7.49 17.55
C ASP A 183 5.90 -7.94 17.20
N VAL A 184 6.39 -8.95 17.92
CA VAL A 184 7.75 -9.46 17.72
C VAL A 184 7.91 -10.08 16.34
N THR A 185 6.87 -10.72 15.80
CA THR A 185 6.90 -11.37 14.48
C THR A 185 7.06 -10.34 13.38
N SER A 186 6.26 -9.27 13.42
CA SER A 186 6.36 -8.16 12.46
C SER A 186 7.71 -7.45 12.55
N ARG A 187 8.24 -7.23 13.75
CA ARG A 187 9.59 -6.66 13.94
C ARG A 187 10.67 -7.60 13.40
N GLN A 188 10.56 -8.92 13.65
CA GLN A 188 11.51 -9.91 13.13
C GLN A 188 11.49 -9.98 11.60
N GLN A 189 10.32 -9.81 10.98
CA GLN A 189 10.20 -9.72 9.53
C GLN A 189 11.05 -8.57 8.96
N GLN A 190 11.09 -7.41 9.62
CA GLN A 190 11.90 -6.27 9.18
C GLN A 190 13.41 -6.55 9.24
N VAL A 191 13.85 -7.29 10.26
CA VAL A 191 15.25 -7.77 10.35
C VAL A 191 15.54 -8.75 9.22
N ASN A 192 14.68 -9.73 9.01
CA ASN A 192 14.85 -10.75 7.97
C ASN A 192 14.87 -10.15 6.55
N GLN A 193 14.20 -9.03 6.34
CA GLN A 193 14.21 -8.27 5.08
C GLN A 193 15.41 -7.32 4.95
N GLY A 194 16.28 -7.24 5.97
CA GLY A 194 17.50 -6.43 5.96
C GLY A 194 17.26 -4.93 6.19
N HIS A 195 16.08 -4.52 6.66
CA HIS A 195 15.78 -3.12 6.99
C HIS A 195 16.43 -2.68 8.30
N PHE A 196 16.63 -3.62 9.23
CA PHE A 196 17.32 -3.40 10.49
C PHE A 196 18.31 -4.52 10.76
N SER A 197 19.39 -4.20 11.49
CA SER A 197 20.47 -5.15 11.77
C SER A 197 20.10 -6.22 12.79
N HIS A 198 19.22 -5.92 13.73
CA HIS A 198 18.76 -6.82 14.80
C HIS A 198 17.42 -6.34 15.38
N LEU A 199 16.74 -7.21 16.12
CA LEU A 199 15.39 -6.96 16.62
C LEU A 199 15.25 -5.70 17.48
N ASP A 200 16.24 -5.44 18.35
CA ASP A 200 16.19 -4.28 19.24
C ASP A 200 16.42 -2.94 18.51
N ALA A 201 16.94 -2.98 17.28
CA ALA A 201 17.04 -1.80 16.43
C ALA A 201 15.70 -1.45 15.77
N VAL A 202 14.75 -2.38 15.71
CA VAL A 202 13.40 -2.11 15.16
C VAL A 202 12.57 -1.37 16.20
N PRO A 203 11.98 -0.21 15.89
CA PRO A 203 11.11 0.50 16.81
C PRO A 203 9.97 -0.39 17.34
N GLN A 204 9.57 -0.17 18.59
CA GLN A 204 8.50 -0.94 19.23
C GLN A 204 7.11 -0.39 18.91
N TYR A 205 7.01 0.85 18.48
CA TYR A 205 5.76 1.52 18.19
C TYR A 205 5.78 2.13 16.79
N ALA A 206 4.61 2.26 16.22
CA ALA A 206 4.42 2.86 14.91
C ALA A 206 3.09 3.60 14.82
N PHE A 207 3.03 4.59 13.94
CA PHE A 207 1.80 5.23 13.49
C PHE A 207 1.19 4.40 12.37
N THR A 208 -0.12 4.27 12.36
CA THR A 208 -0.84 3.58 11.27
C THR A 208 -2.18 4.23 10.98
N VAL A 209 -2.50 4.34 9.70
CA VAL A 209 -3.87 4.58 9.25
C VAL A 209 -4.70 3.34 9.55
N THR A 210 -5.89 3.49 10.09
CA THR A 210 -6.74 2.39 10.52
C THR A 210 -7.43 1.69 9.35
N ILE A 211 -7.90 0.46 9.56
CA ILE A 211 -8.61 -0.31 8.53
C ILE A 211 -9.87 0.42 8.03
N PRO A 212 -10.77 0.96 8.88
CA PRO A 212 -11.90 1.75 8.40
C PRO A 212 -11.49 2.94 7.54
N ALA A 213 -10.44 3.66 7.93
CA ALA A 213 -9.95 4.80 7.16
C ALA A 213 -9.39 4.37 5.79
N ILE A 214 -8.61 3.29 5.73
CA ILE A 214 -8.15 2.68 4.47
C ILE A 214 -9.34 2.29 3.59
N CYS A 215 -10.33 1.62 4.18
CA CYS A 215 -11.51 1.11 3.48
C CYS A 215 -12.49 2.20 3.04
N SER A 216 -12.36 3.45 3.53
CA SER A 216 -13.19 4.58 3.10
C SER A 216 -12.79 5.17 1.76
N ALA A 217 -11.62 4.82 1.23
CA ALA A 217 -11.14 5.31 -0.06
C ALA A 217 -12.05 4.87 -1.21
N LYS A 218 -12.19 5.75 -2.23
CA LYS A 218 -13.05 5.47 -3.41
C LYS A 218 -12.53 4.32 -4.26
N ARG A 219 -11.22 4.08 -4.26
CA ARG A 219 -10.55 2.95 -4.92
C ARG A 219 -9.40 2.42 -4.06
N ILE A 220 -9.23 1.11 -4.06
CA ILE A 220 -8.18 0.42 -3.33
C ILE A 220 -7.47 -0.54 -4.28
N PHE A 221 -6.16 -0.32 -4.48
CA PHE A 221 -5.32 -1.22 -5.27
C PHE A 221 -4.34 -1.90 -4.33
N CYS A 222 -4.48 -3.21 -4.18
CA CYS A 222 -3.67 -4.03 -3.29
C CYS A 222 -2.75 -4.93 -4.12
N LEU A 223 -1.42 -4.79 -3.96
CA LEU A 223 -0.42 -5.56 -4.69
C LEU A 223 0.27 -6.54 -3.74
N ALA A 224 0.17 -7.82 -4.02
CA ALA A 224 0.75 -8.87 -3.20
C ALA A 224 1.51 -9.91 -4.05
N PRO A 225 2.63 -9.55 -4.67
CA PRO A 225 3.49 -10.48 -5.41
C PRO A 225 4.30 -11.38 -4.47
N GLU A 226 5.02 -12.32 -5.05
CA GLU A 226 6.00 -13.20 -4.44
C GLU A 226 5.42 -14.42 -3.72
N LYS A 227 6.16 -15.53 -3.82
CA LYS A 227 5.77 -16.84 -3.27
C LYS A 227 5.55 -16.82 -1.74
N ARG A 228 6.29 -16.00 -1.00
CA ARG A 228 6.15 -15.87 0.46
C ARG A 228 4.77 -15.36 0.89
N LYS A 229 3.98 -14.79 -0.04
CA LYS A 229 2.60 -14.34 0.21
C LYS A 229 1.54 -15.42 -0.08
N ALA A 230 1.92 -16.58 -0.65
CA ALA A 230 0.94 -17.56 -1.14
C ALA A 230 0.00 -18.07 -0.03
N GLU A 231 0.53 -18.41 1.16
CA GLU A 231 -0.30 -18.88 2.29
C GLU A 231 -1.26 -17.79 2.76
N VAL A 232 -0.75 -16.60 3.04
CA VAL A 232 -1.59 -15.51 3.53
C VAL A 232 -2.62 -15.05 2.50
N VAL A 233 -2.30 -15.08 1.21
CA VAL A 233 -3.25 -14.78 0.12
C VAL A 233 -4.37 -15.81 0.10
N LYS A 234 -4.06 -17.12 0.22
CA LYS A 234 -5.06 -18.19 0.36
C LYS A 234 -5.96 -17.94 1.57
N ASP A 235 -5.37 -17.65 2.74
CA ASP A 235 -6.14 -17.42 3.97
C ASP A 235 -7.05 -16.20 3.86
N ILE A 236 -6.57 -15.10 3.31
CA ILE A 236 -7.36 -13.88 3.08
C ILE A 236 -8.56 -14.17 2.17
N LEU A 237 -8.38 -14.98 1.13
CA LEU A 237 -9.44 -15.25 0.14
C LEU A 237 -10.46 -16.27 0.64
N TYR A 238 -10.08 -17.26 1.45
CA TYR A 238 -10.94 -18.41 1.75
C TYR A 238 -11.28 -18.61 3.23
N SER A 239 -10.49 -18.06 4.17
CA SER A 239 -10.83 -18.12 5.58
C SER A 239 -11.97 -17.15 5.94
N PRO A 240 -12.63 -17.28 7.10
CA PRO A 240 -13.60 -16.28 7.56
C PRO A 240 -13.00 -14.88 7.61
N ILE A 241 -13.78 -13.87 7.23
CA ILE A 241 -13.37 -12.47 7.34
C ILE A 241 -13.21 -12.12 8.82
N SER A 242 -11.99 -11.83 9.25
CA SER A 242 -11.69 -11.57 10.66
C SER A 242 -10.40 -10.77 10.83
N ALA A 243 -10.21 -10.20 12.01
CA ALA A 243 -9.00 -9.49 12.38
C ALA A 243 -7.75 -10.40 12.48
N LEU A 244 -7.91 -11.73 12.47
CA LEU A 244 -6.79 -12.67 12.36
C LEU A 244 -6.12 -12.62 11.00
N TYR A 245 -6.86 -12.20 9.98
CA TYR A 245 -6.37 -11.93 8.63
C TYR A 245 -6.87 -10.54 8.21
N PRO A 246 -6.25 -9.46 8.69
CA PRO A 246 -6.80 -8.11 8.53
C PRO A 246 -7.17 -7.73 7.09
N ALA A 247 -6.36 -8.14 6.11
CA ALA A 247 -6.63 -7.90 4.69
C ALA A 247 -7.87 -8.66 4.18
N SER A 248 -8.43 -9.64 4.92
CA SER A 248 -9.68 -10.30 4.55
C SER A 248 -10.88 -9.34 4.45
N VAL A 249 -10.82 -8.19 5.14
CA VAL A 249 -11.83 -7.12 5.05
C VAL A 249 -12.01 -6.60 3.63
N LEU A 250 -10.99 -6.68 2.79
CA LEU A 250 -11.05 -6.25 1.39
C LEU A 250 -12.11 -7.03 0.58
N ARG A 251 -12.46 -8.24 1.02
CA ARG A 251 -13.55 -9.02 0.41
C ARG A 251 -14.93 -8.38 0.53
N GLN A 252 -15.11 -7.45 1.47
CA GLN A 252 -16.34 -6.67 1.62
C GLN A 252 -16.31 -5.35 0.83
N LYS A 253 -15.26 -5.10 0.04
CA LYS A 253 -15.02 -3.81 -0.61
C LYS A 253 -15.02 -3.95 -2.13
N SER A 254 -16.16 -3.65 -2.78
CA SER A 254 -16.30 -3.71 -4.24
C SER A 254 -15.40 -2.72 -4.99
N GLN A 255 -14.90 -1.68 -4.31
CA GLN A 255 -13.92 -0.74 -4.84
C GLN A 255 -12.48 -1.24 -4.76
N ALA A 256 -12.23 -2.43 -4.16
CA ALA A 256 -10.90 -3.01 -4.03
C ALA A 256 -10.57 -3.96 -5.18
N THR A 257 -9.31 -3.92 -5.61
CA THR A 257 -8.73 -4.89 -6.55
C THR A 257 -7.43 -5.44 -5.97
N LEU A 258 -7.33 -6.76 -5.90
CA LEU A 258 -6.13 -7.48 -5.49
C LEU A 258 -5.35 -7.94 -6.73
N PHE A 259 -4.09 -7.56 -6.83
CA PHE A 259 -3.17 -7.92 -7.89
C PHE A 259 -2.16 -8.94 -7.38
N LEU A 260 -2.07 -10.08 -8.06
CA LEU A 260 -1.23 -11.22 -7.70
C LEU A 260 -0.38 -11.64 -8.90
N ASP A 261 0.78 -12.22 -8.63
CA ASP A 261 1.52 -13.02 -9.61
C ASP A 261 1.21 -14.52 -9.42
N THR A 262 1.66 -15.37 -10.34
CA THR A 262 1.49 -16.83 -10.24
C THR A 262 2.13 -17.41 -8.99
N ASN A 263 3.18 -16.78 -8.45
CA ASN A 263 3.84 -17.24 -7.24
C ASN A 263 2.98 -17.00 -5.99
N SER A 264 2.45 -15.80 -5.81
CA SER A 264 1.55 -15.48 -4.69
C SER A 264 0.18 -16.14 -4.83
N ALA A 265 -0.25 -16.45 -6.07
CA ALA A 265 -1.48 -17.16 -6.36
C ALA A 265 -1.34 -18.69 -6.36
N SER A 266 -0.16 -19.26 -6.05
CA SER A 266 0.14 -20.68 -6.24
C SER A 266 -0.68 -21.63 -5.37
N LEU A 267 -1.29 -21.16 -4.30
CA LEU A 267 -2.15 -21.94 -3.40
C LEU A 267 -3.65 -21.62 -3.55
N ILE A 268 -4.01 -20.80 -4.53
CA ILE A 268 -5.41 -20.51 -4.85
C ILE A 268 -5.97 -21.65 -5.68
N SER A 269 -7.03 -22.30 -5.20
CA SER A 269 -7.71 -23.38 -5.94
C SER A 269 -8.21 -22.88 -7.30
N LYS A 270 -8.11 -23.72 -8.30
CA LYS A 270 -8.54 -23.44 -9.69
C LYS A 270 -10.04 -23.27 -9.80
#